data_70b1de2c2ce6b8e0d5d17f8ead36d8b1
#
_entry.id   70b1de2c2ce6b8e0d5d17f8ead36d8b1
#
_cell.length_a   1.000
_cell.length_b   1.000
_cell.length_c   1.000
_cell.angle_alpha   90.00
_cell.angle_beta   90.00
_cell.angle_gamma   90.00
#
_symmetry.space_group_name_H-M   'P 1'
#
loop_
_entity.id
_entity.type
_entity.pdbx_description
1 polymer ?
#
loop_
_entity_poly.entity_id
_entity_poly.type
_entity_poly.pdbx_seq_one_letter_code
_entity_poly.pdbx_strand_id
1 'polypeptide(L)'
;MSKRNTQQRRHTIIAELSNLGEVSVDSLAKMFDTSEVTIRKDLAVLENSGLLLRRYGGAVPLPHEITEPKTEKVSKRKVIIAKTAASLIRDHNRIILDSGSTTSALVRELSAKQGLVVMTNSLAIASDLHALENEPTLLMTGGTWDTHSESFQGQIAENVLRSYDFDQLFIGADGLDLARGTTTFNELLGLSRVMAEVSREVIVMLDSEKLNRKIPNLELPWGKIHTLITDADMPEDVRSEIIKQGVNLVIAS
;
A
#
# COMPACT_ATOMS: atom_id res chain seq x y z
N MET A 1 23.31 -0.51 32.29
CA MET A 1 21.83 -0.62 32.28
C MET A 1 21.45 -2.08 32.04
N SER A 2 20.61 -2.66 32.91
CA SER A 2 20.25 -4.09 32.87
C SER A 2 19.37 -4.41 31.66
N LYS A 3 19.57 -5.57 30.99
CA LYS A 3 18.74 -6.10 29.91
C LYS A 3 17.24 -6.09 30.26
N ARG A 4 16.89 -6.27 31.51
CA ARG A 4 15.50 -6.28 32.02
C ARG A 4 14.82 -4.91 31.89
N ASN A 5 15.54 -3.81 32.03
CA ASN A 5 15.02 -2.44 31.91
C ASN A 5 14.72 -2.07 30.44
N THR A 6 15.53 -2.55 29.50
CA THR A 6 15.34 -2.28 28.05
C THR A 6 14.12 -3.01 27.49
N GLN A 7 13.90 -4.27 27.88
CA GLN A 7 12.75 -5.05 27.42
C GLN A 7 11.44 -4.48 27.97
N GLN A 8 11.41 -4.08 29.24
CA GLN A 8 10.26 -3.45 29.86
C GLN A 8 9.95 -2.09 29.23
N ARG A 9 10.96 -1.27 28.93
CA ARG A 9 10.80 0.00 28.23
C ARG A 9 10.16 -0.19 26.86
N ARG A 10 10.65 -1.14 26.05
CA ARG A 10 10.08 -1.44 24.73
C ARG A 10 8.63 -1.92 24.80
N HIS A 11 8.30 -2.72 25.82
CA HIS A 11 6.92 -3.14 26.03
C HIS A 11 6.01 -1.95 26.36
N THR A 12 6.46 -1.03 27.22
CA THR A 12 5.71 0.19 27.56
C THR A 12 5.59 1.12 26.33
N ILE A 13 6.62 1.24 25.48
CA ILE A 13 6.53 2.02 24.21
C ILE A 13 5.38 1.50 23.34
N ILE A 14 5.24 0.18 23.19
CA ILE A 14 4.14 -0.40 22.41
C ILE A 14 2.78 -0.11 23.04
N ALA A 15 2.66 -0.21 24.36
CA ALA A 15 1.42 0.10 25.07
C ALA A 15 1.01 1.58 24.89
N GLU A 16 1.95 2.51 25.05
CA GLU A 16 1.73 3.94 24.82
C GLU A 16 1.33 4.23 23.37
N LEU A 17 2.02 3.57 22.42
CA LEU A 17 1.70 3.70 21.01
C LEU A 17 0.28 3.23 20.67
N SER A 18 -0.17 2.13 21.28
CA SER A 18 -1.52 1.61 21.10
C SER A 18 -2.59 2.53 21.70
N ASN A 19 -2.27 3.22 22.80
CA ASN A 19 -3.21 4.13 23.46
C ASN A 19 -3.31 5.50 22.79
N LEU A 20 -2.18 6.04 22.31
CA LEU A 20 -2.09 7.42 21.81
C LEU A 20 -2.18 7.52 20.29
N GLY A 21 -2.00 6.41 19.58
CA GLY A 21 -1.96 6.40 18.09
C GLY A 21 -0.66 6.91 17.50
N GLU A 22 0.16 7.62 18.26
CA GLU A 22 1.51 8.05 17.88
C GLU A 22 2.35 8.37 19.13
N VAL A 23 3.66 8.24 19.03
CA VAL A 23 4.60 8.62 20.09
C VAL A 23 5.77 9.41 19.50
N SER A 24 6.28 10.42 20.23
CA SER A 24 7.46 11.17 19.84
C SER A 24 8.72 10.70 20.59
N VAL A 25 9.89 10.81 19.95
CA VAL A 25 11.18 10.50 20.57
C VAL A 25 11.41 11.36 21.81
N ASP A 26 11.07 12.65 21.76
CA ASP A 26 11.24 13.59 22.87
C ASP A 26 10.35 13.20 24.06
N SER A 27 9.06 12.91 23.82
CA SER A 27 8.15 12.51 24.90
C SER A 27 8.55 11.20 25.56
N LEU A 28 8.99 10.22 24.77
CA LEU A 28 9.48 8.94 25.30
C LEU A 28 10.81 9.09 26.04
N ALA A 29 11.71 9.96 25.57
CA ALA A 29 12.98 10.23 26.25
C ALA A 29 12.75 10.83 27.64
N LYS A 30 11.80 11.77 27.74
CA LYS A 30 11.36 12.37 29.03
C LYS A 30 10.68 11.34 29.94
N MET A 31 9.74 10.56 29.39
CA MET A 31 8.99 9.52 30.15
C MET A 31 9.92 8.48 30.79
N PHE A 32 10.97 8.04 30.07
CA PHE A 32 11.88 7.01 30.53
C PHE A 32 13.18 7.54 31.13
N ASP A 33 13.30 8.85 31.30
CA ASP A 33 14.52 9.51 31.79
C ASP A 33 15.78 8.96 31.09
N THR A 34 15.77 8.99 29.74
CA THR A 34 16.85 8.46 28.90
C THR A 34 17.13 9.38 27.71
N SER A 35 18.23 9.11 27.00
CA SER A 35 18.57 9.91 25.81
C SER A 35 17.69 9.57 24.63
N GLU A 36 17.43 10.57 23.76
CA GLU A 36 16.74 10.35 22.47
C GLU A 36 17.45 9.29 21.60
N VAL A 37 18.78 9.19 21.68
CA VAL A 37 19.55 8.17 20.96
C VAL A 37 19.16 6.77 21.43
N THR A 38 18.91 6.58 22.73
CA THR A 38 18.45 5.31 23.28
C THR A 38 17.04 4.99 22.78
N ILE A 39 16.14 5.96 22.78
CA ILE A 39 14.77 5.79 22.26
C ILE A 39 14.81 5.45 20.77
N ARG A 40 15.58 6.17 19.95
CA ARG A 40 15.73 5.86 18.52
C ARG A 40 16.22 4.44 18.26
N LYS A 41 17.15 3.93 19.10
CA LYS A 41 17.60 2.52 19.04
C LYS A 41 16.50 1.54 19.43
N ASP A 42 15.69 1.86 20.44
CA ASP A 42 14.57 1.00 20.84
C ASP A 42 13.48 0.97 19.79
N LEU A 43 13.12 2.12 19.22
CA LEU A 43 12.17 2.20 18.11
C LEU A 43 12.66 1.44 16.88
N ALA A 44 13.97 1.51 16.55
CA ALA A 44 14.56 0.76 15.44
C ALA A 44 14.45 -0.77 15.64
N VAL A 45 14.66 -1.24 16.87
CA VAL A 45 14.51 -2.68 17.18
C VAL A 45 13.04 -3.11 17.10
N LEU A 46 12.12 -2.28 17.58
CA LEU A 46 10.69 -2.56 17.53
C LEU A 46 10.17 -2.55 16.09
N GLU A 47 10.65 -1.64 15.25
CA GLU A 47 10.37 -1.60 13.81
C GLU A 47 10.88 -2.86 13.09
N ASN A 48 12.15 -3.24 13.33
CA ASN A 48 12.73 -4.47 12.77
C ASN A 48 12.00 -5.75 13.24
N SER A 49 11.30 -5.67 14.37
CA SER A 49 10.45 -6.75 14.89
C SER A 49 9.00 -6.67 14.36
N GLY A 50 8.69 -5.72 13.48
CA GLY A 50 7.36 -5.56 12.93
C GLY A 50 6.30 -5.13 13.96
N LEU A 51 6.68 -4.33 14.96
CA LEU A 51 5.76 -3.92 16.04
C LEU A 51 5.31 -2.46 15.94
N LEU A 52 5.97 -1.65 15.11
CA LEU A 52 5.65 -0.25 14.85
C LEU A 52 6.35 0.23 13.57
N LEU A 53 5.94 1.41 13.08
CA LEU A 53 6.64 2.17 12.04
C LEU A 53 7.26 3.41 12.64
N ARG A 54 8.56 3.65 12.37
CA ARG A 54 9.20 4.90 12.74
C ARG A 54 8.81 6.02 11.78
N ARG A 55 8.71 7.23 12.34
CA ARG A 55 8.55 8.49 11.62
C ARG A 55 9.65 9.46 12.01
N TYR A 56 9.79 10.55 11.24
CA TYR A 56 10.64 11.66 11.65
C TYR A 56 10.21 12.16 13.04
N GLY A 57 11.07 11.96 14.02
CA GLY A 57 10.82 12.37 15.40
C GLY A 57 9.98 11.42 16.26
N GLY A 58 9.53 10.25 15.77
CA GLY A 58 8.68 9.36 16.57
C GLY A 58 8.37 8.01 15.94
N ALA A 59 7.21 7.46 16.31
CA ALA A 59 6.67 6.22 15.78
C ALA A 59 5.14 6.20 15.79
N VAL A 60 4.56 5.37 14.92
CA VAL A 60 3.11 5.11 14.81
C VAL A 60 2.88 3.60 14.84
N PRO A 61 1.66 3.14 15.19
CA PRO A 61 1.29 1.73 15.07
C PRO A 61 1.47 1.27 13.63
N LEU A 62 1.79 0.00 13.47
CA LEU A 62 1.67 -0.63 12.15
C LEU A 62 0.21 -0.49 11.69
N PRO A 63 -0.03 -0.21 10.40
CA PRO A 63 -1.36 -0.36 9.83
C PRO A 63 -1.89 -1.76 10.11
N HIS A 64 -3.19 -1.90 10.33
CA HIS A 64 -3.82 -3.19 10.61
C HIS A 64 -3.44 -4.26 9.56
N GLU A 65 -3.23 -3.86 8.31
CA GLU A 65 -2.83 -4.73 7.21
C GLU A 65 -1.41 -5.34 7.34
N ILE A 66 -0.53 -4.73 8.16
CA ILE A 66 0.82 -5.26 8.40
C ILE A 66 0.85 -6.15 9.65
N THR A 67 -0.12 -6.01 10.56
CA THR A 67 -0.22 -6.81 11.80
C THR A 67 -1.08 -8.07 11.66
N GLU A 68 -1.88 -8.18 10.60
CA GLU A 68 -2.67 -9.39 10.36
C GLU A 68 -1.77 -10.53 9.88
N PRO A 69 -1.90 -11.74 10.45
CA PRO A 69 -1.16 -12.90 9.96
C PRO A 69 -1.56 -13.16 8.49
N LYS A 70 -0.58 -13.46 7.65
CA LYS A 70 -0.67 -13.68 6.18
C LYS A 70 -1.71 -14.72 5.71
N THR A 71 -2.54 -15.24 6.60
CA THR A 71 -3.58 -16.25 6.32
C THR A 71 -4.99 -15.68 6.29
N GLU A 72 -5.17 -14.35 6.42
CA GLU A 72 -6.52 -13.80 6.39
C GLU A 72 -7.14 -13.87 5.00
N LYS A 73 -8.33 -14.45 4.98
CA LYS A 73 -9.26 -14.36 3.87
C LYS A 73 -9.37 -12.90 3.45
N VAL A 74 -9.02 -12.60 2.21
CA VAL A 74 -9.24 -11.29 1.59
C VAL A 74 -10.62 -10.79 1.98
N SER A 75 -10.71 -9.58 2.57
CA SER A 75 -11.99 -9.08 3.09
C SER A 75 -13.03 -9.05 1.96
N LYS A 76 -14.31 -9.22 2.30
CA LYS A 76 -15.39 -9.17 1.31
C LYS A 76 -15.35 -7.89 0.47
N ARG A 77 -14.99 -6.75 1.08
CA ARG A 77 -14.83 -5.46 0.39
C ARG A 77 -13.75 -5.52 -0.69
N LYS A 78 -12.57 -6.06 -0.39
CA LYS A 78 -11.47 -6.20 -1.35
C LYS A 78 -11.87 -7.09 -2.54
N VAL A 79 -12.63 -8.17 -2.30
CA VAL A 79 -13.15 -9.03 -3.37
C VAL A 79 -14.11 -8.28 -4.28
N ILE A 80 -15.05 -7.51 -3.73
CA ILE A 80 -16.01 -6.73 -4.52
C ILE A 80 -15.28 -5.66 -5.34
N ILE A 81 -14.35 -4.93 -4.73
CA ILE A 81 -13.50 -3.95 -5.42
C ILE A 81 -12.71 -4.61 -6.55
N ALA A 82 -12.11 -5.78 -6.31
CA ALA A 82 -11.36 -6.53 -7.30
C ALA A 82 -12.22 -6.98 -8.49
N LYS A 83 -13.44 -7.49 -8.25
CA LYS A 83 -14.41 -7.83 -9.32
C LYS A 83 -14.78 -6.62 -10.16
N THR A 84 -15.02 -5.49 -9.53
CA THR A 84 -15.31 -4.25 -10.22
C THR A 84 -14.11 -3.78 -11.05
N ALA A 85 -12.89 -3.87 -10.50
CA ALA A 85 -11.67 -3.55 -11.23
C ALA A 85 -11.48 -4.46 -12.46
N ALA A 86 -11.72 -5.77 -12.33
CA ALA A 86 -11.63 -6.72 -13.43
C ALA A 86 -12.59 -6.39 -14.59
N SER A 87 -13.75 -5.79 -14.32
CA SER A 87 -14.68 -5.37 -15.37
C SER A 87 -14.14 -4.26 -16.27
N LEU A 88 -13.16 -3.49 -15.81
CA LEU A 88 -12.49 -2.44 -16.59
C LEU A 88 -11.36 -3.00 -17.48
N ILE A 89 -10.95 -4.23 -17.28
CA ILE A 89 -9.87 -4.87 -18.05
C ILE A 89 -10.48 -5.54 -19.29
N ARG A 90 -9.87 -5.28 -20.46
CA ARG A 90 -10.21 -5.93 -21.73
C ARG A 90 -9.20 -7.02 -22.05
N ASP A 91 -9.60 -7.98 -22.87
CA ASP A 91 -8.65 -8.94 -23.44
C ASP A 91 -7.52 -8.21 -24.16
N HIS A 92 -6.34 -8.80 -24.12
CA HIS A 92 -5.09 -8.28 -24.70
C HIS A 92 -4.57 -6.97 -24.10
N ASN A 93 -5.15 -6.48 -22.98
CA ASN A 93 -4.61 -5.34 -22.27
C ASN A 93 -3.21 -5.64 -21.68
N ARG A 94 -2.40 -4.61 -21.62
CA ARG A 94 -1.13 -4.58 -20.90
C ARG A 94 -1.37 -3.85 -19.59
N ILE A 95 -1.25 -4.55 -18.47
CA ILE A 95 -1.60 -3.98 -17.16
C ILE A 95 -0.42 -4.08 -16.18
N ILE A 96 -0.38 -3.15 -15.24
CA ILE A 96 0.48 -3.23 -14.06
C ILE A 96 -0.39 -3.55 -12.85
N LEU A 97 0.03 -4.52 -12.05
CA LEU A 97 -0.50 -4.82 -10.73
C LEU A 97 0.56 -4.50 -9.69
N ASP A 98 0.35 -3.44 -8.92
CA ASP A 98 1.23 -3.11 -7.80
C ASP A 98 1.03 -4.10 -6.64
N SER A 99 2.00 -4.16 -5.74
CA SER A 99 1.92 -4.98 -4.52
C SER A 99 0.78 -4.52 -3.61
N GLY A 100 0.16 -5.45 -2.91
CA GLY A 100 -0.88 -5.17 -1.91
C GLY A 100 -2.01 -6.19 -1.90
N SER A 101 -2.73 -6.26 -0.79
CA SER A 101 -3.80 -7.25 -0.60
C SER A 101 -5.03 -7.01 -1.47
N THR A 102 -5.33 -5.76 -1.80
CA THR A 102 -6.48 -5.41 -2.68
C THR A 102 -6.17 -5.73 -4.13
N THR A 103 -4.96 -5.45 -4.58
CA THR A 103 -4.48 -5.78 -5.94
C THR A 103 -4.28 -7.28 -6.12
N SER A 104 -3.79 -8.01 -5.10
CA SER A 104 -3.71 -9.47 -5.13
C SER A 104 -5.09 -10.13 -5.32
N ALA A 105 -6.15 -9.55 -4.73
CA ALA A 105 -7.50 -10.06 -4.92
C ALA A 105 -7.96 -10.02 -6.39
N LEU A 106 -7.41 -9.08 -7.19
CA LEU A 106 -7.75 -8.95 -8.61
C LEU A 106 -7.25 -10.13 -9.44
N VAL A 107 -6.15 -10.78 -9.05
CA VAL A 107 -5.53 -11.86 -9.84
C VAL A 107 -6.52 -12.97 -10.17
N ARG A 108 -7.34 -13.39 -9.20
CA ARG A 108 -8.34 -14.47 -9.42
C ARG A 108 -9.40 -14.11 -10.45
N GLU A 109 -9.73 -12.83 -10.55
CA GLU A 109 -10.74 -12.33 -11.48
C GLU A 109 -10.19 -12.22 -12.93
N LEU A 110 -8.87 -12.38 -13.10
CA LEU A 110 -8.23 -12.37 -14.42
C LEU A 110 -8.33 -13.71 -15.16
N SER A 111 -8.74 -14.79 -14.52
CA SER A 111 -8.86 -16.12 -15.11
C SER A 111 -9.77 -16.18 -16.35
N ALA A 112 -10.75 -15.27 -16.45
CA ALA A 112 -11.67 -15.19 -17.60
C ALA A 112 -11.13 -14.30 -18.75
N LYS A 113 -9.96 -13.67 -18.61
CA LYS A 113 -9.40 -12.75 -19.60
C LYS A 113 -8.39 -13.48 -20.49
N GLN A 114 -8.28 -13.04 -21.74
CA GLN A 114 -7.39 -13.66 -22.73
C GLN A 114 -6.26 -12.70 -23.15
N GLY A 115 -5.06 -13.28 -23.36
CA GLY A 115 -3.92 -12.57 -23.97
C GLY A 115 -3.39 -11.39 -23.16
N LEU A 116 -3.59 -11.37 -21.83
CA LEU A 116 -3.08 -10.29 -20.98
C LEU A 116 -1.55 -10.31 -20.92
N VAL A 117 -0.96 -9.11 -20.84
CA VAL A 117 0.43 -8.91 -20.41
C VAL A 117 0.37 -8.20 -19.06
N VAL A 118 0.88 -8.84 -18.01
CA VAL A 118 0.80 -8.34 -16.64
C VAL A 118 2.20 -8.13 -16.08
N MET A 119 2.52 -6.89 -15.69
CA MET A 119 3.72 -6.57 -14.94
C MET A 119 3.40 -6.38 -13.46
N THR A 120 4.25 -6.92 -12.60
CA THR A 120 4.14 -6.72 -11.14
C THR A 120 5.51 -6.58 -10.49
N ASN A 121 5.53 -5.89 -9.34
CA ASN A 121 6.67 -5.80 -8.42
C ASN A 121 6.55 -6.79 -7.25
N SER A 122 5.46 -7.58 -7.18
CA SER A 122 5.14 -8.48 -6.08
C SER A 122 5.40 -9.95 -6.43
N LEU A 123 6.17 -10.66 -5.59
CA LEU A 123 6.37 -12.11 -5.72
C LEU A 123 5.08 -12.89 -5.52
N ALA A 124 4.23 -12.46 -4.58
CA ALA A 124 2.96 -13.13 -4.30
C ALA A 124 2.03 -13.05 -5.51
N ILE A 125 1.85 -11.84 -6.06
CA ILE A 125 1.03 -11.63 -7.28
C ILE A 125 1.62 -12.42 -8.46
N ALA A 126 2.94 -12.43 -8.64
CA ALA A 126 3.58 -13.17 -9.71
C ALA A 126 3.34 -14.68 -9.58
N SER A 127 3.41 -15.23 -8.37
CA SER A 127 3.10 -16.63 -8.10
C SER A 127 1.64 -16.98 -8.42
N ASP A 128 0.71 -16.12 -8.00
CA ASP A 128 -0.71 -16.33 -8.25
C ASP A 128 -1.05 -16.20 -9.76
N LEU A 129 -0.45 -15.26 -10.48
CA LEU A 129 -0.59 -15.11 -11.94
C LEU A 129 -0.06 -16.32 -12.69
N HIS A 130 1.09 -16.87 -12.25
CA HIS A 130 1.69 -18.06 -12.86
C HIS A 130 0.81 -19.31 -12.71
N ALA A 131 -0.02 -19.35 -11.68
CA ALA A 131 -0.95 -20.45 -11.41
C ALA A 131 -2.26 -20.38 -12.20
N LEU A 132 -2.50 -19.31 -12.97
CA LEU A 132 -3.73 -19.15 -13.77
C LEU A 132 -3.68 -20.02 -15.02
N GLU A 133 -4.78 -20.72 -15.32
CA GLU A 133 -4.90 -21.61 -16.48
C GLU A 133 -4.88 -20.87 -17.83
N ASN A 134 -5.25 -19.59 -17.85
CA ASN A 134 -5.24 -18.73 -19.06
C ASN A 134 -3.85 -18.17 -19.40
N GLU A 135 -2.81 -18.51 -18.64
CA GLU A 135 -1.38 -18.26 -18.89
C GLU A 135 -1.09 -16.81 -19.37
N PRO A 136 -1.39 -15.76 -18.57
CA PRO A 136 -1.05 -14.40 -18.96
C PRO A 136 0.47 -14.24 -19.09
N THR A 137 0.93 -13.42 -20.03
CA THR A 137 2.37 -13.08 -20.12
C THR A 137 2.78 -12.30 -18.87
N LEU A 138 3.57 -12.93 -18.01
CA LEU A 138 4.04 -12.37 -16.76
C LEU A 138 5.37 -11.63 -16.95
N LEU A 139 5.41 -10.37 -16.53
CA LEU A 139 6.62 -9.55 -16.44
C LEU A 139 6.87 -9.17 -14.97
N MET A 140 8.15 -9.23 -14.57
CA MET A 140 8.56 -8.79 -13.23
C MET A 140 9.43 -7.54 -13.35
N THR A 141 9.19 -6.56 -12.46
CA THR A 141 10.03 -5.35 -12.42
C THR A 141 11.48 -5.66 -12.02
N GLY A 142 11.70 -6.74 -11.25
CA GLY A 142 12.99 -6.93 -10.58
C GLY A 142 13.32 -5.77 -9.64
N GLY A 143 14.58 -5.65 -9.24
CA GLY A 143 15.04 -4.58 -8.34
C GLY A 143 15.48 -5.09 -6.98
N THR A 144 15.44 -4.23 -5.97
CA THR A 144 15.80 -4.56 -4.58
C THR A 144 14.55 -4.97 -3.81
N TRP A 145 14.63 -6.11 -3.11
CA TRP A 145 13.53 -6.56 -2.25
C TRP A 145 13.38 -5.65 -1.04
N ASP A 146 12.19 -5.09 -0.88
CA ASP A 146 11.78 -4.38 0.32
C ASP A 146 10.86 -5.27 1.17
N THR A 147 11.31 -5.56 2.39
CA THR A 147 10.59 -6.45 3.32
C THR A 147 9.34 -5.83 3.92
N HIS A 148 9.21 -4.50 3.90
CA HIS A 148 8.05 -3.79 4.46
C HIS A 148 6.86 -3.83 3.50
N SER A 149 7.09 -3.46 2.25
CA SER A 149 6.07 -3.51 1.20
C SER A 149 5.93 -4.89 0.55
N GLU A 150 6.82 -5.85 0.90
CA GLU A 150 6.90 -7.17 0.27
C GLU A 150 6.93 -7.09 -1.26
N SER A 151 7.73 -6.17 -1.78
CA SER A 151 7.83 -5.87 -3.20
C SER A 151 9.24 -5.53 -3.65
N PHE A 152 9.46 -5.60 -4.94
CA PHE A 152 10.70 -5.12 -5.55
C PHE A 152 10.61 -3.62 -5.79
N GLN A 153 11.66 -2.90 -5.38
CA GLN A 153 11.75 -1.44 -5.42
C GLN A 153 13.08 -0.97 -6.03
N GLY A 154 13.18 0.33 -6.24
CA GLY A 154 14.41 1.03 -6.59
C GLY A 154 14.65 1.19 -8.09
N GLN A 155 15.79 1.77 -8.43
CA GLN A 155 16.11 2.26 -9.78
C GLN A 155 16.05 1.19 -10.86
N ILE A 156 16.39 -0.07 -10.53
CA ILE A 156 16.32 -1.18 -11.51
C ILE A 156 14.86 -1.43 -11.88
N ALA A 157 13.96 -1.51 -10.90
CA ALA A 157 12.54 -1.69 -11.13
C ALA A 157 11.94 -0.53 -11.94
N GLU A 158 12.29 0.71 -11.59
CA GLU A 158 11.87 1.91 -12.33
C GLU A 158 12.35 1.91 -13.78
N ASN A 159 13.61 1.53 -14.03
CA ASN A 159 14.15 1.47 -15.39
C ASN A 159 13.47 0.38 -16.25
N VAL A 160 13.13 -0.76 -15.63
CA VAL A 160 12.37 -1.81 -16.32
C VAL A 160 10.99 -1.31 -16.70
N LEU A 161 10.27 -0.65 -15.78
CA LEU A 161 8.95 -0.07 -16.06
C LEU A 161 9.01 0.94 -17.22
N ARG A 162 9.99 1.85 -17.24
CA ARG A 162 10.15 2.86 -18.32
C ARG A 162 10.48 2.26 -19.68
N SER A 163 10.80 0.97 -19.74
CA SER A 163 11.03 0.27 -21.03
C SER A 163 9.75 -0.22 -21.69
N TYR A 164 8.59 -0.01 -21.06
CA TYR A 164 7.30 -0.50 -21.52
C TYR A 164 6.23 0.59 -21.39
N ASP A 165 5.15 0.46 -22.20
CA ASP A 165 3.92 1.20 -22.08
C ASP A 165 2.79 0.26 -21.66
N PHE A 166 1.89 0.72 -20.79
CA PHE A 166 0.76 -0.04 -20.28
C PHE A 166 -0.57 0.68 -20.52
N ASP A 167 -1.63 -0.11 -20.69
CA ASP A 167 -2.97 0.42 -20.80
C ASP A 167 -3.49 0.89 -19.44
N GLN A 168 -3.25 0.08 -18.39
CA GLN A 168 -3.81 0.34 -17.07
C GLN A 168 -2.83 -0.02 -15.95
N LEU A 169 -2.81 0.82 -14.91
CA LEU A 169 -2.23 0.52 -13.60
C LEU A 169 -3.35 0.27 -12.60
N PHE A 170 -3.26 -0.83 -11.88
CA PHE A 170 -4.06 -1.12 -10.70
C PHE A 170 -3.17 -1.03 -9.47
N ILE A 171 -3.47 -0.08 -8.59
CA ILE A 171 -2.66 0.23 -7.41
C ILE A 171 -3.55 0.39 -6.17
N GLY A 172 -3.08 -0.12 -5.04
CA GLY A 172 -3.68 0.16 -3.74
C GLY A 172 -3.28 1.52 -3.21
N ALA A 173 -3.72 1.84 -2.00
CA ALA A 173 -3.19 2.94 -1.20
C ALA A 173 -3.35 2.63 0.29
N ASP A 174 -2.51 3.23 1.14
CA ASP A 174 -2.63 3.06 2.60
C ASP A 174 -3.61 4.05 3.21
N GLY A 175 -3.88 5.14 2.53
CA GLY A 175 -4.83 6.16 2.96
C GLY A 175 -5.20 7.12 1.85
N LEU A 176 -6.10 8.06 2.19
CA LEU A 176 -6.60 9.07 1.28
C LEU A 176 -6.55 10.44 1.96
N ASP A 177 -5.94 11.40 1.27
CA ASP A 177 -5.95 12.82 1.63
C ASP A 177 -6.82 13.55 0.60
N LEU A 178 -7.99 14.04 1.03
CA LEU A 178 -8.97 14.65 0.13
C LEU A 178 -8.46 15.90 -0.60
N ALA A 179 -7.47 16.58 -0.02
CA ALA A 179 -6.85 17.75 -0.65
C ALA A 179 -5.74 17.38 -1.64
N ARG A 180 -5.03 16.26 -1.43
CA ARG A 180 -3.80 15.96 -2.16
C ARG A 180 -3.86 14.72 -3.06
N GLY A 181 -4.51 13.60 -2.63
CA GLY A 181 -4.52 12.32 -3.35
C GLY A 181 -4.31 11.10 -2.46
N THR A 182 -3.75 10.02 -3.01
CA THR A 182 -3.44 8.81 -2.23
C THR A 182 -2.19 9.01 -1.37
N THR A 183 -2.18 8.34 -0.22
CA THR A 183 -1.07 8.40 0.73
C THR A 183 -0.58 7.01 1.11
N THR A 184 0.71 6.92 1.43
CA THR A 184 1.35 5.65 1.79
C THR A 184 2.33 5.83 2.95
N PHE A 185 2.55 4.74 3.70
CA PHE A 185 3.62 4.64 4.68
C PHE A 185 5.00 4.39 4.04
N ASN A 186 5.01 3.96 2.78
CA ASN A 186 6.26 3.72 2.07
C ASN A 186 7.00 5.04 1.82
N GLU A 187 8.28 5.08 2.15
CA GLU A 187 9.14 6.23 1.85
C GLU A 187 9.73 6.16 0.43
N LEU A 188 9.70 4.97 -0.21
CA LEU A 188 10.17 4.74 -1.57
C LEU A 188 9.05 5.01 -2.59
N LEU A 189 8.77 6.27 -2.84
CA LEU A 189 7.67 6.72 -3.69
C LEU A 189 7.98 6.66 -5.21
N GLY A 190 9.22 6.37 -5.59
CA GLY A 190 9.66 6.41 -6.99
C GLY A 190 8.90 5.43 -7.86
N LEU A 191 8.75 4.20 -7.41
CA LEU A 191 8.17 3.13 -8.20
C LEU A 191 6.69 3.37 -8.55
N SER A 192 5.84 3.71 -7.57
CA SER A 192 4.42 4.00 -7.79
C SER A 192 4.22 5.13 -8.80
N ARG A 193 5.07 6.16 -8.72
CA ARG A 193 5.03 7.30 -9.63
C ARG A 193 5.43 6.92 -11.06
N VAL A 194 6.44 6.06 -11.21
CA VAL A 194 6.85 5.54 -12.53
C VAL A 194 5.77 4.63 -13.09
N MET A 195 5.14 3.76 -12.29
CA MET A 195 4.00 2.95 -12.73
C MET A 195 2.88 3.84 -13.29
N ALA A 196 2.56 4.94 -12.60
CA ALA A 196 1.56 5.90 -13.06
C ALA A 196 2.00 6.70 -14.31
N GLU A 197 3.31 6.94 -14.47
CA GLU A 197 3.88 7.65 -15.63
C GLU A 197 3.78 6.81 -16.92
N VAL A 198 4.03 5.49 -16.82
CA VAL A 198 4.05 4.58 -17.98
C VAL A 198 2.69 3.94 -18.29
N SER A 199 1.64 4.34 -17.59
CA SER A 199 0.28 3.83 -17.76
C SER A 199 -0.68 4.89 -18.28
N ARG A 200 -1.54 4.52 -19.23
CA ARG A 200 -2.53 5.43 -19.82
C ARG A 200 -3.66 5.75 -18.83
N GLU A 201 -4.06 4.75 -18.05
CA GLU A 201 -5.10 4.88 -17.03
C GLU A 201 -4.56 4.40 -15.69
N VAL A 202 -4.75 5.19 -14.65
CA VAL A 202 -4.39 4.85 -13.26
C VAL A 202 -5.68 4.59 -12.49
N ILE A 203 -5.83 3.35 -12.03
CA ILE A 203 -6.98 2.88 -11.26
C ILE A 203 -6.52 2.59 -9.83
N VAL A 204 -7.02 3.40 -8.90
CA VAL A 204 -6.78 3.19 -7.47
C VAL A 204 -7.87 2.29 -6.89
N MET A 205 -7.48 1.26 -6.17
CA MET A 205 -8.35 0.31 -5.49
C MET A 205 -8.23 0.52 -3.98
N LEU A 206 -9.24 1.15 -3.38
CA LEU A 206 -9.19 1.58 -1.99
C LEU A 206 -10.48 1.21 -1.25
N ASP A 207 -10.39 0.47 -0.13
CA ASP A 207 -11.54 0.27 0.74
C ASP A 207 -11.78 1.48 1.68
N SER A 208 -13.03 1.69 2.08
CA SER A 208 -13.46 2.82 2.91
C SER A 208 -12.83 2.86 4.30
N GLU A 209 -12.30 1.75 4.82
CA GLU A 209 -11.62 1.69 6.11
C GLU A 209 -10.30 2.46 6.14
N LYS A 210 -9.75 2.77 4.95
CA LYS A 210 -8.53 3.56 4.80
C LYS A 210 -8.72 5.07 4.89
N LEU A 211 -9.96 5.51 4.95
CA LEU A 211 -10.28 6.91 5.24
C LEU A 211 -9.79 7.31 6.63
N ASN A 212 -9.52 8.59 6.80
CA ASN A 212 -9.09 9.19 8.05
C ASN A 212 -7.73 8.71 8.60
N ARG A 213 -6.97 7.94 7.83
CA ARG A 213 -5.59 7.61 8.17
C ARG A 213 -4.69 8.82 7.89
N LYS A 214 -4.10 9.37 8.94
CA LYS A 214 -3.13 10.48 8.82
C LYS A 214 -1.77 9.96 8.36
N ILE A 215 -1.61 9.78 7.07
CA ILE A 215 -0.37 9.28 6.45
C ILE A 215 0.35 10.43 5.75
N PRO A 216 1.63 10.69 6.05
CA PRO A 216 2.31 11.91 5.59
C PRO A 216 2.71 11.88 4.12
N ASN A 217 3.09 10.71 3.59
CA ASN A 217 3.70 10.60 2.28
C ASN A 217 2.63 10.60 1.18
N LEU A 218 2.65 11.61 0.32
CA LEU A 218 1.81 11.65 -0.87
C LEU A 218 2.38 10.68 -1.91
N GLU A 219 1.61 9.67 -2.24
CA GLU A 219 1.97 8.68 -3.25
C GLU A 219 1.63 9.18 -4.66
N LEU A 220 0.34 9.32 -4.96
CA LEU A 220 -0.18 9.84 -6.22
C LEU A 220 -1.08 11.05 -5.98
N PRO A 221 -0.79 12.21 -6.58
CA PRO A 221 -1.68 13.35 -6.53
C PRO A 221 -2.94 13.09 -7.38
N TRP A 222 -4.06 13.76 -7.06
CA TRP A 222 -5.34 13.60 -7.75
C TRP A 222 -5.23 13.69 -9.27
N GLY A 223 -4.43 14.61 -9.79
CA GLY A 223 -4.23 14.78 -11.25
C GLY A 223 -3.55 13.61 -11.96
N LYS A 224 -3.11 12.58 -11.24
CA LYS A 224 -2.56 11.34 -11.79
C LYS A 224 -3.52 10.16 -11.68
N ILE A 225 -4.66 10.32 -11.02
CA ILE A 225 -5.65 9.26 -10.78
C ILE A 225 -6.80 9.45 -11.76
N HIS A 226 -7.07 8.44 -12.57
CA HIS A 226 -8.19 8.47 -13.53
C HIS A 226 -9.46 7.91 -12.90
N THR A 227 -9.34 6.78 -12.20
CA THR A 227 -10.47 6.10 -11.57
C THR A 227 -10.10 5.70 -10.14
N LEU A 228 -11.04 5.88 -9.21
CA LEU A 228 -10.95 5.32 -7.87
C LEU A 228 -12.12 4.36 -7.67
N ILE A 229 -11.82 3.12 -7.33
CA ILE A 229 -12.80 2.08 -7.02
C ILE A 229 -12.83 1.90 -5.50
N THR A 230 -14.00 2.00 -4.91
CA THR A 230 -14.19 1.83 -3.47
C THR A 230 -15.49 1.06 -3.18
N ASP A 231 -15.68 0.65 -1.93
CA ASP A 231 -16.90 -0.03 -1.48
C ASP A 231 -18.05 0.93 -1.14
N ALA A 232 -19.23 0.37 -0.90
CA ALA A 232 -20.45 1.12 -0.64
C ALA A 232 -20.44 1.91 0.68
N ASP A 233 -19.54 1.58 1.62
CA ASP A 233 -19.44 2.24 2.92
C ASP A 233 -18.68 3.58 2.86
N MET A 234 -18.16 3.97 1.67
CA MET A 234 -17.56 5.30 1.46
C MET A 234 -18.59 6.40 1.71
N PRO A 235 -18.37 7.33 2.67
CA PRO A 235 -19.31 8.42 2.99
C PRO A 235 -19.60 9.31 1.80
N GLU A 236 -20.84 9.81 1.68
CA GLU A 236 -21.31 10.58 0.53
C GLU A 236 -20.61 11.94 0.36
N ASP A 237 -20.26 12.58 1.47
CA ASP A 237 -19.47 13.81 1.48
C ASP A 237 -18.07 13.58 0.91
N VAL A 238 -17.43 12.47 1.26
CA VAL A 238 -16.13 12.06 0.74
C VAL A 238 -16.22 11.73 -0.76
N ARG A 239 -17.28 11.00 -1.20
CA ARG A 239 -17.52 10.73 -2.63
C ARG A 239 -17.59 12.02 -3.41
N SER A 240 -18.35 12.98 -2.91
CA SER A 240 -18.53 14.28 -3.55
C SER A 240 -17.21 15.05 -3.68
N GLU A 241 -16.35 15.00 -2.66
CA GLU A 241 -15.03 15.64 -2.71
C GLU A 241 -14.08 14.96 -3.71
N ILE A 242 -14.09 13.64 -3.81
CA ILE A 242 -13.30 12.89 -4.80
C ILE A 242 -13.73 13.26 -6.23
N ILE A 243 -15.03 13.29 -6.49
CA ILE A 243 -15.57 13.65 -7.82
C ILE A 243 -15.16 15.08 -8.20
N LYS A 244 -15.15 16.02 -7.26
CA LYS A 244 -14.69 17.41 -7.51
C LYS A 244 -13.22 17.48 -7.95
N GLN A 245 -12.39 16.48 -7.60
CA GLN A 245 -11.01 16.39 -8.07
C GLN A 245 -10.90 15.94 -9.54
N GLY A 246 -12.01 15.64 -10.21
CA GLY A 246 -12.04 15.18 -11.60
C GLY A 246 -11.80 13.67 -11.77
N VAL A 247 -11.82 12.90 -10.67
CA VAL A 247 -11.63 11.45 -10.68
C VAL A 247 -12.95 10.75 -10.95
N ASN A 248 -12.94 9.73 -11.82
CA ASN A 248 -14.07 8.83 -12.01
C ASN A 248 -14.21 7.92 -10.78
N LEU A 249 -15.23 8.15 -9.96
CA LEU A 249 -15.48 7.34 -8.76
C LEU A 249 -16.43 6.20 -9.09
N VAL A 250 -15.99 4.97 -8.83
CA VAL A 250 -16.76 3.74 -9.02
C VAL A 250 -17.03 3.09 -7.67
N ILE A 251 -18.30 2.93 -7.33
CA ILE A 251 -18.73 2.23 -6.12
C ILE A 251 -18.94 0.75 -6.46
N ALA A 252 -18.10 -0.10 -5.87
CA ALA A 252 -18.19 -1.55 -6.01
C ALA A 252 -19.38 -2.11 -5.22
N SER A 253 -20.15 -3.02 -5.83
CA SER A 253 -21.39 -3.59 -5.28
C SER A 253 -21.47 -5.11 -5.56
#